data_72f1acacdbf38c63cefa72b25b83c05d
#
_entry.id   72f1acacdbf38c63cefa72b25b83c05d
#
_cell.length_a   1.000
_cell.length_b   1.000
_cell.length_c   1.000
_cell.angle_alpha   90.00
_cell.angle_beta   90.00
_cell.angle_gamma   90.00
#
_symmetry.space_group_name_H-M   'P 1'
#
loop_
_entity.id
_entity.type
_entity.pdbx_description
1 polymer ?
#
loop_
_entity_poly.entity_id
_entity_poly.type
_entity_poly.pdbx_seq_one_letter_code
_entity_poly.pdbx_strand_id
1 'polypeptide(L)'
;KDNEALQKEISAFIGQEAMHTHEHVGFNASAQKYGHDVAKYERQTGVVIQTARKLFAKVVKPFGMTQEMVDLTATTALEHFTATIASQLLVNHHIQELMTDSTMSTMWFWHAVEENEHKAVAYDVYEAVFGKGVKAYALRSSALIFAMTLIFIAPSSFVFNLLKEDKKLN
;
A
#
# COMPACT_ATOMS: atom_id res chain seq x y z
N LYS A 1 -7.28 5.52 26.72
CA LYS A 1 -8.46 4.63 26.90
C LYS A 1 -8.16 3.37 26.12
N ASP A 2 -8.08 2.25 26.85
CA ASP A 2 -7.92 0.94 26.25
C ASP A 2 -9.21 0.61 25.48
N ASN A 3 -9.18 0.77 24.18
CA ASN A 3 -10.27 0.36 23.30
C ASN A 3 -9.97 -1.08 22.86
N GLU A 4 -10.44 -2.06 23.66
CA GLU A 4 -10.24 -3.48 23.40
C GLU A 4 -10.74 -3.92 22.02
N ALA A 5 -11.80 -3.30 21.52
CA ALA A 5 -12.30 -3.58 20.17
C ALA A 5 -11.27 -3.17 19.12
N LEU A 6 -10.74 -1.95 19.19
CA LEU A 6 -9.72 -1.48 18.27
C LEU A 6 -8.44 -2.31 18.35
N GLN A 7 -8.05 -2.78 19.55
CA GLN A 7 -6.88 -3.67 19.70
C GLN A 7 -7.07 -5.02 18.98
N LYS A 8 -8.28 -5.57 19.01
CA LYS A 8 -8.60 -6.80 18.26
C LYS A 8 -8.54 -6.57 16.75
N GLU A 9 -9.07 -5.45 16.27
CA GLU A 9 -9.03 -5.06 14.86
C GLU A 9 -7.59 -4.85 14.39
N ILE A 10 -6.74 -4.17 15.17
CA ILE A 10 -5.32 -4.02 14.90
C ILE A 10 -4.62 -5.39 14.82
N SER A 11 -4.93 -6.30 15.72
CA SER A 11 -4.32 -7.64 15.74
C SER A 11 -4.74 -8.45 14.50
N ALA A 12 -5.99 -8.35 14.08
CA ALA A 12 -6.48 -8.97 12.86
C ALA A 12 -5.79 -8.38 11.63
N PHE A 13 -5.74 -7.05 11.52
CA PHE A 13 -5.03 -6.33 10.46
C PHE A 13 -3.57 -6.78 10.31
N ILE A 14 -2.81 -6.83 11.41
CA ILE A 14 -1.42 -7.30 11.39
C ILE A 14 -1.32 -8.76 10.90
N GLY A 15 -2.28 -9.61 11.28
CA GLY A 15 -2.34 -11.00 10.82
C GLY A 15 -2.60 -11.12 9.32
N GLN A 16 -3.54 -10.33 8.79
CA GLN A 16 -3.83 -10.26 7.36
C GLN A 16 -2.63 -9.75 6.56
N GLU A 17 -1.98 -8.68 7.01
CA GLU A 17 -0.77 -8.14 6.38
C GLU A 17 0.39 -9.15 6.33
N ALA A 18 0.54 -9.98 7.35
CA ALA A 18 1.52 -11.05 7.34
C ALA A 18 1.22 -12.11 6.25
N MET A 19 -0.06 -12.42 6.03
CA MET A 19 -0.48 -13.32 4.94
C MET A 19 -0.29 -12.66 3.56
N HIS A 20 -0.64 -11.38 3.39
CA HIS A 20 -0.34 -10.61 2.17
C HIS A 20 1.14 -10.68 1.80
N THR A 21 2.02 -10.45 2.78
CA THR A 21 3.46 -10.53 2.59
C THR A 21 3.88 -11.91 2.08
N HIS A 22 3.31 -12.99 2.62
CA HIS A 22 3.61 -14.35 2.20
C HIS A 22 3.21 -14.60 0.74
N GLU A 23 2.01 -14.19 0.34
CA GLU A 23 1.51 -14.33 -1.03
C GLU A 23 2.32 -13.50 -2.03
N HIS A 24 2.68 -12.27 -1.69
CA HIS A 24 3.54 -11.43 -2.52
C HIS A 24 4.94 -12.02 -2.72
N VAL A 25 5.53 -12.64 -1.70
CA VAL A 25 6.81 -13.36 -1.84
C VAL A 25 6.68 -14.52 -2.83
N GLY A 26 5.59 -15.29 -2.76
CA GLY A 26 5.30 -16.37 -3.71
C GLY A 26 5.12 -15.86 -5.13
N PHE A 27 4.37 -14.77 -5.30
CA PHE A 27 4.17 -14.11 -6.59
C PHE A 27 5.50 -13.61 -7.19
N ASN A 28 6.32 -12.92 -6.39
CA ASN A 28 7.62 -12.40 -6.80
C ASN A 28 8.59 -13.53 -7.19
N ALA A 29 8.57 -14.64 -6.45
CA ALA A 29 9.37 -15.82 -6.79
C ALA A 29 8.95 -16.43 -8.14
N SER A 30 7.66 -16.42 -8.46
CA SER A 30 7.15 -16.84 -9.77
C SER A 30 7.63 -15.90 -10.88
N ALA A 31 7.51 -14.59 -10.71
CA ALA A 31 7.98 -13.61 -11.68
C ALA A 31 9.48 -13.75 -11.96
N GLN A 32 10.28 -14.02 -10.93
CA GLN A 32 11.71 -14.27 -11.09
C GLN A 32 12.01 -15.51 -11.92
N LYS A 33 11.21 -16.58 -11.81
CA LYS A 33 11.35 -17.79 -12.66
C LYS A 33 11.12 -17.50 -14.15
N TYR A 34 10.29 -16.49 -14.47
CA TYR A 34 10.08 -16.04 -15.84
C TYR A 34 11.13 -15.06 -16.36
N GLY A 35 12.21 -14.84 -15.59
CA GLY A 35 13.38 -14.07 -16.01
C GLY A 35 13.39 -12.60 -15.64
N HIS A 36 12.40 -12.14 -14.84
CA HIS A 36 12.36 -10.76 -14.35
C HIS A 36 13.28 -10.58 -13.14
N ASP A 37 14.07 -9.51 -13.10
CA ASP A 37 14.95 -9.19 -11.97
C ASP A 37 14.17 -8.53 -10.82
N VAL A 38 13.30 -9.32 -10.18
CA VAL A 38 12.46 -8.88 -9.07
C VAL A 38 13.28 -8.30 -7.92
N ALA A 39 14.42 -8.93 -7.59
CA ALA A 39 15.30 -8.48 -6.51
C ALA A 39 15.84 -7.06 -6.74
N LYS A 40 16.06 -6.65 -7.99
CA LYS A 40 16.40 -5.25 -8.34
C LYS A 40 15.27 -4.31 -8.01
N TYR A 41 14.03 -4.64 -8.40
CA TYR A 41 12.87 -3.79 -8.16
C TYR A 41 12.53 -3.69 -6.67
N GLU A 42 12.63 -4.78 -5.91
CA GLU A 42 12.49 -4.76 -4.45
C GLU A 42 13.50 -3.83 -3.78
N ARG A 43 14.78 -3.92 -4.14
CA ARG A 43 15.80 -3.00 -3.62
C ARG A 43 15.52 -1.55 -3.97
N GLN A 44 15.12 -1.26 -5.20
CA GLN A 44 14.79 0.10 -5.64
C GLN A 44 13.60 0.66 -4.87
N THR A 45 12.53 -0.14 -4.73
CA THR A 45 11.35 0.22 -3.94
C THR A 45 11.72 0.49 -2.49
N GLY A 46 12.52 -0.38 -1.88
CA GLY A 46 13.00 -0.21 -0.51
C GLY A 46 13.77 1.09 -0.32
N VAL A 47 14.66 1.46 -1.25
CA VAL A 47 15.40 2.73 -1.21
C VAL A 47 14.45 3.92 -1.32
N VAL A 48 13.48 3.88 -2.24
CA VAL A 48 12.48 4.95 -2.42
C VAL A 48 11.66 5.14 -1.14
N ILE A 49 11.10 4.06 -0.59
CA ILE A 49 10.30 4.10 0.65
C ILE A 49 11.12 4.65 1.81
N GLN A 50 12.33 4.14 2.03
CA GLN A 50 13.19 4.59 3.14
C GLN A 50 13.59 6.07 3.00
N THR A 51 13.86 6.51 1.79
CA THR A 51 14.21 7.91 1.53
C THR A 51 13.01 8.82 1.76
N ALA A 52 11.83 8.45 1.23
CA ALA A 52 10.59 9.18 1.42
C ALA A 52 10.21 9.28 2.91
N ARG A 53 10.31 8.16 3.64
CA ARG A 53 10.06 8.08 5.08
C ARG A 53 10.95 9.04 5.87
N LYS A 54 12.27 9.04 5.59
CA LYS A 54 13.23 9.93 6.25
C LYS A 54 12.97 11.40 5.91
N LEU A 55 12.67 11.69 4.64
CA LEU A 55 12.40 13.06 4.21
C LEU A 55 11.12 13.59 4.88
N PHE A 56 10.05 12.82 4.88
CA PHE A 56 8.78 13.22 5.49
C PHE A 56 8.94 13.42 7.01
N ALA A 57 9.62 12.48 7.70
CA ALA A 57 9.91 12.61 9.12
C ALA A 57 10.72 13.89 9.44
N LYS A 58 11.70 14.25 8.60
CA LYS A 58 12.48 15.47 8.77
C LYS A 58 11.62 16.73 8.63
N VAL A 59 10.68 16.74 7.68
CA VAL A 59 9.79 17.89 7.43
C VAL A 59 8.80 18.08 8.58
N VAL A 60 8.28 17.01 9.17
CA VAL A 60 7.23 17.11 10.19
C VAL A 60 7.75 17.10 11.63
N LYS A 61 9.03 16.79 11.83
CA LYS A 61 9.68 16.82 13.16
C LYS A 61 9.50 18.15 13.92
N PRO A 62 9.62 19.33 13.29
CA PRO A 62 9.42 20.62 13.97
C PRO A 62 8.00 20.79 14.53
N PHE A 63 7.03 20.01 14.03
CA PHE A 63 5.63 20.02 14.48
C PHE A 63 5.36 19.00 15.59
N GLY A 64 6.40 18.39 16.18
CA GLY A 64 6.29 17.43 17.29
C GLY A 64 5.89 16.03 16.87
N MET A 65 5.95 15.66 15.59
CA MET A 65 5.65 14.31 15.14
C MET A 65 6.82 13.36 15.38
N THR A 66 6.51 12.18 15.94
CA THR A 66 7.43 11.06 16.07
C THR A 66 7.51 10.23 14.81
N GLN A 67 8.46 9.30 14.72
CA GLN A 67 8.58 8.40 13.58
C GLN A 67 7.36 7.47 13.46
N GLU A 68 6.82 6.99 14.58
CA GLU A 68 5.63 6.15 14.62
C GLU A 68 4.38 6.90 14.11
N MET A 69 4.27 8.19 14.43
CA MET A 69 3.20 9.05 13.89
C MET A 69 3.33 9.23 12.38
N VAL A 70 4.55 9.36 11.87
CA VAL A 70 4.83 9.41 10.42
C VAL A 70 4.42 8.11 9.75
N ASP A 71 4.82 6.99 10.34
CA ASP A 71 4.54 5.66 9.80
C ASP A 71 3.03 5.39 9.79
N LEU A 72 2.32 5.70 10.85
CA LEU A 72 0.87 5.60 10.92
C LEU A 72 0.19 6.47 9.85
N THR A 73 0.67 7.69 9.67
CA THR A 73 0.12 8.60 8.64
C THR A 73 0.33 8.04 7.23
N ALA A 74 1.50 7.48 6.98
CA ALA A 74 1.82 6.84 5.70
C ALA A 74 0.98 5.57 5.47
N THR A 75 0.88 4.69 6.47
CA THR A 75 0.02 3.50 6.41
C THR A 75 -1.42 3.89 6.12
N THR A 76 -2.00 4.83 6.87
CA THR A 76 -3.38 5.29 6.62
C THR A 76 -3.59 5.82 5.19
N ALA A 77 -2.60 6.51 4.64
CA ALA A 77 -2.67 7.01 3.26
C ALA A 77 -2.59 5.87 2.23
N LEU A 78 -1.71 4.90 2.45
CA LEU A 78 -1.54 3.73 1.59
C LEU A 78 -2.79 2.84 1.61
N GLU A 79 -3.30 2.50 2.79
CA GLU A 79 -4.53 1.70 2.96
C GLU A 79 -5.75 2.36 2.29
N HIS A 80 -5.85 3.67 2.35
CA HIS A 80 -6.92 4.38 1.64
C HIS A 80 -6.76 4.28 0.12
N PHE A 81 -5.54 4.35 -0.38
CA PHE A 81 -5.24 4.25 -1.81
C PHE A 81 -5.47 2.83 -2.34
N THR A 82 -4.91 1.82 -1.67
CA THR A 82 -5.04 0.40 -2.06
C THR A 82 -6.49 -0.05 -2.02
N ALA A 83 -7.24 0.31 -0.97
CA ALA A 83 -8.67 0.04 -0.88
C ALA A 83 -9.49 0.72 -1.99
N THR A 84 -9.06 1.90 -2.47
CA THR A 84 -9.72 2.57 -3.60
C THR A 84 -9.54 1.77 -4.88
N ILE A 85 -8.33 1.27 -5.15
CA ILE A 85 -8.06 0.40 -6.30
C ILE A 85 -8.77 -0.94 -6.15
N ALA A 86 -8.70 -1.54 -4.98
CA ALA A 86 -9.35 -2.80 -4.63
C ALA A 86 -10.87 -2.74 -4.86
N SER A 87 -11.51 -1.63 -4.45
CA SER A 87 -12.92 -1.40 -4.70
C SER A 87 -13.25 -1.39 -6.20
N GLN A 88 -12.39 -0.83 -7.04
CA GLN A 88 -12.59 -0.85 -8.49
C GLN A 88 -12.48 -2.28 -9.06
N LEU A 89 -11.53 -3.08 -8.58
CA LEU A 89 -11.43 -4.48 -8.97
C LEU A 89 -12.70 -5.27 -8.63
N LEU A 90 -13.29 -5.02 -7.45
CA LEU A 90 -14.49 -5.74 -7.00
C LEU A 90 -15.77 -5.35 -7.75
N VAL A 91 -15.88 -4.15 -8.32
CA VAL A 91 -17.11 -3.66 -8.95
C VAL A 91 -17.01 -3.51 -10.47
N ASN A 92 -15.82 -3.48 -11.04
CA ASN A 92 -15.64 -3.21 -12.47
C ASN A 92 -15.51 -4.52 -13.25
N HIS A 93 -16.60 -4.94 -13.88
CA HIS A 93 -16.66 -6.17 -14.68
C HIS A 93 -15.64 -6.19 -15.83
N HIS A 94 -15.33 -5.05 -16.43
CA HIS A 94 -14.33 -4.99 -17.51
C HIS A 94 -12.92 -5.35 -17.00
N ILE A 95 -12.54 -4.88 -15.81
CA ILE A 95 -11.27 -5.29 -15.19
C ILE A 95 -11.29 -6.78 -14.85
N GLN A 96 -12.41 -7.29 -14.35
CA GLN A 96 -12.56 -8.71 -14.00
C GLN A 96 -12.42 -9.61 -15.23
N GLU A 97 -12.98 -9.24 -16.37
CA GLU A 97 -12.88 -9.98 -17.63
C GLU A 97 -11.44 -10.08 -18.17
N LEU A 98 -10.57 -9.12 -17.83
CA LEU A 98 -9.15 -9.16 -18.20
C LEU A 98 -8.35 -10.16 -17.37
N MET A 99 -8.88 -10.63 -16.24
CA MET A 99 -8.21 -11.55 -15.32
C MET A 99 -8.55 -13.01 -15.69
N THR A 100 -7.88 -13.52 -16.71
CA THR A 100 -8.18 -14.83 -17.31
C THR A 100 -7.61 -16.02 -16.54
N ASP A 101 -6.58 -15.82 -15.71
CA ASP A 101 -6.01 -16.88 -14.86
C ASP A 101 -6.83 -17.00 -13.56
N SER A 102 -7.40 -18.17 -13.32
CA SER A 102 -8.29 -18.40 -12.17
C SER A 102 -7.58 -18.32 -10.82
N THR A 103 -6.31 -18.73 -10.76
CA THR A 103 -5.53 -18.69 -9.52
C THR A 103 -5.20 -17.24 -9.18
N MET A 104 -4.71 -16.48 -10.16
CA MET A 104 -4.40 -15.06 -9.99
C MET A 104 -5.66 -14.25 -9.66
N SER A 105 -6.77 -14.47 -10.37
CA SER A 105 -8.00 -13.75 -10.08
C SER A 105 -8.52 -14.03 -8.67
N THR A 106 -8.50 -15.29 -8.21
CA THR A 106 -8.90 -15.64 -6.85
C THR A 106 -8.04 -14.93 -5.81
N MET A 107 -6.72 -14.94 -5.98
CA MET A 107 -5.79 -14.24 -5.08
C MET A 107 -6.07 -12.73 -5.03
N TRP A 108 -6.22 -12.09 -6.20
CA TRP A 108 -6.46 -10.65 -6.25
C TRP A 108 -7.83 -10.23 -5.74
N PHE A 109 -8.89 -11.07 -5.92
CA PHE A 109 -10.19 -10.80 -5.33
C PHE A 109 -10.18 -10.93 -3.81
N TRP A 110 -9.52 -11.98 -3.27
CA TRP A 110 -9.32 -12.14 -1.84
C TRP A 110 -8.59 -10.92 -1.25
N HIS A 111 -7.44 -10.56 -1.84
CA HIS A 111 -6.66 -9.39 -1.45
C HIS A 111 -7.49 -8.10 -1.51
N ALA A 112 -8.28 -7.90 -2.54
CA ALA A 112 -9.12 -6.71 -2.68
C ALA A 112 -10.22 -6.61 -1.60
N VAL A 113 -10.74 -7.72 -1.11
CA VAL A 113 -11.69 -7.73 0.02
C VAL A 113 -10.98 -7.28 1.29
N GLU A 114 -9.81 -7.85 1.62
CA GLU A 114 -9.06 -7.51 2.82
C GLU A 114 -8.60 -6.04 2.83
N GLU A 115 -8.13 -5.49 1.69
CA GLU A 115 -7.77 -4.07 1.57
C GLU A 115 -8.94 -3.12 1.92
N ASN A 116 -10.17 -3.50 1.62
CA ASN A 116 -11.32 -2.69 2.01
C ASN A 116 -11.61 -2.72 3.52
N GLU A 117 -11.24 -3.80 4.22
CA GLU A 117 -11.31 -3.88 5.68
C GLU A 117 -10.18 -3.06 6.33
N HIS A 118 -8.97 -3.15 5.80
CA HIS A 118 -7.76 -2.48 6.30
C HIS A 118 -7.91 -0.97 6.40
N LYS A 119 -8.52 -0.34 5.40
CA LYS A 119 -8.77 1.10 5.36
C LYS A 119 -9.49 1.60 6.62
N ALA A 120 -10.47 0.86 7.13
CA ALA A 120 -11.24 1.26 8.31
C ALA A 120 -10.36 1.23 9.56
N VAL A 121 -9.63 0.13 9.77
CA VAL A 121 -8.75 -0.04 10.94
C VAL A 121 -7.65 1.02 10.97
N ALA A 122 -6.94 1.22 9.86
CA ALA A 122 -5.88 2.23 9.76
C ALA A 122 -6.41 3.64 10.05
N TYR A 123 -7.62 3.96 9.55
CA TYR A 123 -8.28 5.24 9.80
C TYR A 123 -8.65 5.43 11.28
N ASP A 124 -9.20 4.42 11.92
CA ASP A 124 -9.64 4.48 13.33
C ASP A 124 -8.43 4.64 14.27
N VAL A 125 -7.32 3.96 13.99
CA VAL A 125 -6.06 4.17 14.71
C VAL A 125 -5.54 5.60 14.49
N TYR A 126 -5.60 6.10 13.26
CA TYR A 126 -5.20 7.46 12.95
C TYR A 126 -6.03 8.49 13.75
N GLU A 127 -7.36 8.34 13.78
CA GLU A 127 -8.23 9.22 14.58
C GLU A 127 -7.97 9.12 16.10
N ALA A 128 -7.64 7.93 16.59
CA ALA A 128 -7.31 7.75 18.00
C ALA A 128 -6.03 8.52 18.41
N VAL A 129 -5.06 8.64 17.48
CA VAL A 129 -3.78 9.33 17.72
C VAL A 129 -3.87 10.84 17.45
N PHE A 130 -4.46 11.24 16.33
CA PHE A 130 -4.44 12.62 15.86
C PHE A 130 -5.74 13.38 16.15
N GLY A 131 -6.81 12.67 16.53
CA GLY A 131 -8.15 13.26 16.73
C GLY A 131 -8.84 13.64 15.42
N LYS A 132 -10.00 14.28 15.57
CA LYS A 132 -10.85 14.75 14.47
C LYS A 132 -10.75 16.27 14.36
N GLY A 133 -9.97 16.76 13.42
CA GLY A 133 -9.82 18.20 13.24
C GLY A 133 -9.16 18.56 11.92
N VAL A 134 -9.19 19.85 11.60
CA VAL A 134 -8.65 20.37 10.33
C VAL A 134 -7.18 20.03 10.16
N LYS A 135 -6.39 20.07 11.23
CA LYS A 135 -4.96 19.72 11.18
C LYS A 135 -4.75 18.23 10.84
N ALA A 136 -5.49 17.34 11.52
CA ALA A 136 -5.44 15.90 11.23
C ALA A 136 -5.90 15.60 9.80
N TYR A 137 -6.97 16.25 9.34
CA TYR A 137 -7.44 16.13 7.96
C TYR A 137 -6.38 16.59 6.95
N ALA A 138 -5.79 17.78 7.16
CA ALA A 138 -4.76 18.32 6.26
C ALA A 138 -3.52 17.41 6.20
N LEU A 139 -3.08 16.89 7.35
CA LEU A 139 -1.93 15.96 7.43
C LEU A 139 -2.21 14.68 6.63
N ARG A 140 -3.36 14.04 6.85
CA ARG A 140 -3.76 12.84 6.13
C ARG A 140 -3.89 13.06 4.63
N SER A 141 -4.52 14.18 4.23
CA SER A 141 -4.69 14.52 2.82
C SER A 141 -3.36 14.81 2.12
N SER A 142 -2.44 15.52 2.78
CA SER A 142 -1.10 15.76 2.22
C SER A 142 -0.28 14.48 2.12
N ALA A 143 -0.38 13.59 3.09
CA ALA A 143 0.26 12.29 3.05
C ALA A 143 -0.29 11.41 1.90
N LEU A 144 -1.61 11.44 1.67
CA LEU A 144 -2.24 10.74 0.55
C LEU A 144 -1.73 11.26 -0.80
N ILE A 145 -1.69 12.58 -1.01
CA ILE A 145 -1.16 13.17 -2.25
C ILE A 145 0.31 12.77 -2.46
N PHE A 146 1.11 12.80 -1.40
CA PHE A 146 2.50 12.39 -1.46
C PHE A 146 2.66 10.91 -1.78
N ALA A 147 1.93 10.02 -1.11
CA ALA A 147 1.92 8.58 -1.36
C ALA A 147 1.49 8.26 -2.79
N MET A 148 0.39 8.86 -3.27
CA MET A 148 -0.07 8.70 -4.66
C MET A 148 1.00 9.11 -5.66
N THR A 149 1.68 10.23 -5.45
CA THR A 149 2.75 10.69 -6.33
C THR A 149 3.87 9.65 -6.43
N LEU A 150 4.30 9.08 -5.29
CA LEU A 150 5.32 8.04 -5.25
C LEU A 150 4.87 6.75 -5.95
N ILE A 151 3.62 6.32 -5.70
CA ILE A 151 3.05 5.11 -6.30
C ILE A 151 2.86 5.28 -7.83
N PHE A 152 2.52 6.45 -8.31
CA PHE A 152 2.45 6.67 -9.76
C PHE A 152 3.82 6.69 -10.42
N ILE A 153 4.83 7.30 -9.82
CA ILE A 153 6.16 7.43 -10.41
C ILE A 153 6.93 6.09 -10.37
N ALA A 154 7.04 5.44 -9.21
CA ALA A 154 7.89 4.27 -9.06
C ALA A 154 7.35 3.04 -9.82
N PRO A 155 6.10 2.57 -9.63
CA PRO A 155 5.56 1.47 -10.40
C PRO A 155 5.48 1.74 -11.90
N SER A 156 5.15 2.97 -12.32
CA SER A 156 5.16 3.29 -13.76
C SER A 156 6.53 3.11 -14.38
N SER A 157 7.61 3.47 -13.68
CA SER A 157 8.96 3.22 -14.14
C SER A 157 9.29 1.72 -14.22
N PHE A 158 8.78 0.91 -13.29
CA PHE A 158 8.98 -0.54 -13.30
C PHE A 158 8.21 -1.20 -14.45
N VAL A 159 6.94 -0.85 -14.63
CA VAL A 159 6.13 -1.31 -15.77
C VAL A 159 6.80 -0.97 -17.09
N PHE A 160 7.27 0.26 -17.26
CA PHE A 160 7.99 0.67 -18.46
C PHE A 160 9.24 -0.18 -18.72
N ASN A 161 10.04 -0.45 -17.67
CA ASN A 161 11.23 -1.27 -17.80
C ASN A 161 10.90 -2.73 -18.13
N LEU A 162 9.87 -3.31 -17.47
CA LEU A 162 9.41 -4.68 -17.76
C LEU A 162 8.91 -4.81 -19.20
N LEU A 163 8.11 -3.87 -19.69
CA LEU A 163 7.63 -3.86 -21.07
C LEU A 163 8.77 -3.73 -22.09
N LYS A 164 9.82 -2.98 -21.74
CA LYS A 164 11.03 -2.88 -22.56
C LYS A 164 11.84 -4.17 -22.55
N GLU A 165 11.98 -4.83 -21.41
CA GLU A 165 12.63 -6.16 -21.29
C GLU A 165 11.87 -7.21 -22.11
N ASP A 166 10.55 -7.18 -22.10
CA ASP A 166 9.69 -8.05 -22.92
C ASP A 166 9.69 -7.71 -24.41
N LYS A 167 10.46 -6.68 -24.85
CA LYS A 167 10.50 -6.19 -26.24
C LYS A 167 9.13 -5.78 -26.81
N LYS A 168 8.20 -5.40 -25.93
CA LYS A 168 6.86 -4.92 -26.30
C LYS A 168 6.81 -3.39 -26.53
N LEU A 169 7.90 -2.70 -26.17
CA LEU A 169 8.15 -1.30 -26.47
C LEU A 169 9.38 -1.21 -27.35
N ASN A 170 9.19 -0.93 -28.65
CA ASN A 170 10.23 -0.56 -29.60
C ASN A 170 10.53 0.93 -29.50
#